data_d1e1574abffd4b798e5e7e0b4683ea4f
#
_entry.id   d1e1574abffd4b798e5e7e0b4683ea4f
#
_cell.length_a   1.000
_cell.length_b   1.000
_cell.length_c   1.000
_cell.angle_alpha   90.00
_cell.angle_beta   90.00
_cell.angle_gamma   90.00
#
_symmetry.space_group_name_H-M   'P 1'
#
loop_
_entity.id
_entity.type
_entity.pdbx_description
1 polymer ?
#
loop_
_entity_poly.entity_id
_entity_poly.type
_entity_poly.pdbx_seq_one_letter_code
_entity_poly.pdbx_strand_id
1 'polypeptide(L)'
;PPLEEEYYELMGGIVNGVASYRNYKNSIGYSFRYYVTGMNKNDNIKLLSINGTEPSRENIRIGEYPYTIDFYIVTRKDVKNKNLDMLIEWILSDEGQEVVEKTGYVPVK
;
A
#
# COMPACT_ATOMS: atom_id res chain seq x y z
N PRO A 1 24.15 -1.93 -9.31
CA PRO A 1 23.97 -0.83 -10.25
C PRO A 1 22.51 -0.37 -10.19
N PRO A 2 22.21 0.90 -10.44
CA PRO A 2 20.85 1.35 -10.53
C PRO A 2 20.12 0.57 -11.63
N LEU A 3 18.82 0.33 -11.44
CA LEU A 3 17.98 -0.27 -12.47
C LEU A 3 17.90 0.69 -13.66
N GLU A 4 17.81 0.16 -14.87
CA GLU A 4 17.59 0.96 -16.06
C GLU A 4 16.21 1.63 -16.01
N GLU A 5 16.07 2.83 -16.60
CA GLU A 5 14.84 3.64 -16.52
C GLU A 5 13.56 2.88 -16.87
N GLU A 6 13.61 1.98 -17.83
CA GLU A 6 12.48 1.17 -18.27
C GLU A 6 11.88 0.28 -17.15
N TYR A 7 12.63 -0.01 -16.07
CA TYR A 7 12.15 -0.77 -14.92
C TYR A 7 11.41 0.08 -13.90
N TYR A 8 11.48 1.41 -14.00
CA TYR A 8 10.81 2.32 -13.07
C TYR A 8 9.40 2.72 -13.51
N GLU A 9 9.04 2.54 -14.77
CA GLU A 9 7.76 3.00 -15.31
C GLU A 9 6.55 2.27 -14.74
N LEU A 10 6.74 1.06 -14.21
CA LEU A 10 5.66 0.26 -13.61
C LEU A 10 6.04 -0.11 -12.18
N MET A 11 5.10 0.06 -11.24
CA MET A 11 5.29 -0.40 -9.84
C MET A 11 5.71 -1.88 -9.77
N GLY A 12 5.27 -2.71 -10.72
CA GLY A 12 5.71 -4.09 -10.89
C GLY A 12 7.21 -4.23 -11.13
N GLY A 13 7.85 -3.25 -11.75
CA GLY A 13 9.28 -3.24 -12.01
C GLY A 13 10.13 -3.28 -10.73
N ILE A 14 9.73 -2.55 -9.68
CA ILE A 14 10.45 -2.56 -8.39
C ILE A 14 10.40 -3.95 -7.75
N VAL A 15 9.20 -4.55 -7.68
CA VAL A 15 9.02 -5.89 -7.08
C VAL A 15 9.80 -6.94 -7.86
N ASN A 16 9.66 -6.94 -9.19
CA ASN A 16 10.36 -7.86 -10.06
C ASN A 16 11.88 -7.62 -10.05
N GLY A 17 12.31 -6.37 -9.96
CA GLY A 17 13.71 -6.00 -9.84
C GLY A 17 14.36 -6.59 -8.58
N VAL A 18 13.67 -6.53 -7.44
CA VAL A 18 14.15 -7.12 -6.19
C VAL A 18 14.09 -8.65 -6.23
N ALA A 19 13.00 -9.23 -6.78
CA ALA A 19 12.77 -10.68 -6.77
C ALA A 19 13.56 -11.44 -7.82
N SER A 20 13.76 -10.85 -9.01
CA SER A 20 14.24 -11.55 -10.21
C SER A 20 15.55 -11.00 -10.75
N TYR A 21 15.86 -9.72 -10.55
CA TYR A 21 17.08 -9.12 -11.09
C TYR A 21 18.32 -9.64 -10.36
N ARG A 22 18.87 -10.72 -10.93
CA ARG A 22 20.04 -11.46 -10.41
C ARG A 22 19.89 -12.03 -9.01
N ASN A 23 18.71 -11.94 -8.38
CA ASN A 23 18.39 -12.45 -7.05
C ASN A 23 19.53 -12.24 -6.03
N TYR A 24 20.07 -11.03 -5.99
CA TYR A 24 21.14 -10.72 -5.06
C TYR A 24 20.59 -10.77 -3.62
N LYS A 25 21.29 -11.50 -2.75
CA LYS A 25 20.96 -11.60 -1.32
C LYS A 25 20.79 -10.26 -0.60
N ASN A 26 21.34 -9.19 -1.18
CA ASN A 26 21.34 -7.84 -0.63
C ASN A 26 20.46 -6.86 -1.42
N SER A 27 19.58 -7.35 -2.29
CA SER A 27 18.64 -6.48 -3.00
C SER A 27 17.57 -5.97 -2.04
N ILE A 28 17.29 -4.68 -2.08
CA ILE A 28 16.22 -4.02 -1.34
C ILE A 28 15.42 -3.12 -2.27
N GLY A 29 14.13 -3.11 -2.11
CA GLY A 29 13.20 -2.21 -2.80
C GLY A 29 12.14 -1.68 -1.86
N TYR A 30 11.33 -0.73 -2.32
CA TYR A 30 10.20 -0.19 -1.59
C TYR A 30 8.97 -0.13 -2.49
N SER A 31 7.83 -0.42 -1.91
CA SER A 31 6.54 -0.37 -2.60
C SER A 31 5.41 -0.31 -1.57
N PHE A 32 4.19 -0.13 -2.01
CA PHE A 32 3.03 -0.23 -1.12
C PHE A 32 2.80 -1.67 -0.70
N ARG A 33 2.51 -1.86 0.59
CA ARG A 33 2.27 -3.19 1.17
C ARG A 33 1.22 -3.98 0.38
N TYR A 34 0.05 -3.39 0.12
CA TYR A 34 -1.01 -4.07 -0.61
C TYR A 34 -0.59 -4.49 -2.02
N TYR A 35 0.17 -3.65 -2.71
CA TYR A 35 0.69 -3.99 -4.03
C TYR A 35 1.53 -5.27 -4.00
N VAL A 36 2.42 -5.39 -3.02
CA VAL A 36 3.33 -6.53 -2.88
C VAL A 36 2.62 -7.79 -2.38
N THR A 37 1.63 -7.64 -1.48
CA THR A 37 0.98 -8.79 -0.83
C THR A 37 -0.30 -9.26 -1.51
N GLY A 38 -0.97 -8.39 -2.25
CA GLY A 38 -2.27 -8.66 -2.87
C GLY A 38 -2.24 -8.65 -4.39
N MET A 39 -1.65 -7.62 -5.00
CA MET A 39 -1.70 -7.45 -6.46
C MET A 39 -0.56 -8.15 -7.19
N ASN A 40 0.64 -8.12 -6.64
CA ASN A 40 1.84 -8.69 -7.26
C ASN A 40 2.61 -9.55 -6.24
N LYS A 41 1.95 -10.61 -5.79
CA LYS A 41 2.54 -11.53 -4.82
C LYS A 41 3.70 -12.30 -5.45
N ASN A 42 4.86 -12.26 -4.78
CA ASN A 42 6.05 -12.96 -5.21
C ASN A 42 6.74 -13.61 -3.99
N ASP A 43 6.88 -14.93 -4.02
CA ASP A 43 7.40 -15.72 -2.90
C ASP A 43 8.93 -15.57 -2.71
N ASN A 44 9.63 -14.92 -3.65
CA ASN A 44 11.07 -14.66 -3.57
C ASN A 44 11.40 -13.36 -2.82
N ILE A 45 10.40 -12.63 -2.33
CA ILE A 45 10.57 -11.42 -1.54
C ILE A 45 9.91 -11.55 -0.18
N LYS A 46 10.41 -10.78 0.77
CA LYS A 46 9.78 -10.62 2.07
C LYS A 46 9.68 -9.16 2.45
N LEU A 47 8.66 -8.82 3.20
CA LEU A 47 8.56 -7.51 3.83
C LEU A 47 9.54 -7.44 5.00
N LEU A 48 10.20 -6.30 5.15
CA LEU A 48 11.18 -6.09 6.21
C LEU A 48 10.54 -5.40 7.41
N SER A 49 10.90 -5.86 8.59
CA SER A 49 10.64 -5.13 9.83
C SER A 49 11.55 -3.90 9.93
N ILE A 50 11.01 -2.82 10.44
CA ILE A 50 11.75 -1.58 10.73
C ILE A 50 11.75 -1.37 12.23
N ASN A 51 12.93 -1.21 12.82
CA ASN A 51 13.10 -1.11 14.27
C ASN A 51 12.44 -2.27 15.07
N GLY A 52 12.39 -3.46 14.48
CA GLY A 52 11.77 -4.63 15.08
C GLY A 52 10.25 -4.74 14.85
N THR A 53 9.61 -3.74 14.25
CA THR A 53 8.17 -3.72 13.95
C THR A 53 7.90 -4.21 12.53
N GLU A 54 7.07 -5.23 12.38
CA GLU A 54 6.66 -5.77 11.09
C GLU A 54 5.58 -4.89 10.43
N PRO A 55 5.55 -4.79 9.08
CA PRO A 55 4.49 -4.08 8.35
C PRO A 55 3.20 -4.91 8.29
N SER A 56 2.74 -5.39 9.44
CA SER A 56 1.45 -6.05 9.57
C SER A 56 0.30 -5.03 9.48
N ARG A 57 -0.92 -5.49 9.16
CA ARG A 57 -2.09 -4.60 9.18
C ARG A 57 -2.30 -3.99 10.56
N GLU A 58 -2.11 -4.79 11.61
CA GLU A 58 -2.28 -4.33 12.98
C GLU A 58 -1.29 -3.23 13.33
N ASN A 59 0.01 -3.45 13.09
CA ASN A 59 1.05 -2.47 13.40
C ASN A 59 0.90 -1.17 12.58
N ILE A 60 0.35 -1.26 11.38
CA ILE A 60 0.01 -0.08 10.56
C ILE A 60 -1.19 0.64 11.17
N ARG A 61 -2.25 -0.09 11.53
CA ARG A 61 -3.48 0.48 12.12
C ARG A 61 -3.24 1.22 13.41
N ILE A 62 -2.42 0.67 14.31
CA ILE A 62 -2.09 1.29 15.60
C ILE A 62 -0.93 2.29 15.51
N GLY A 63 -0.37 2.52 14.32
CA GLY A 63 0.68 3.51 14.09
C GLY A 63 2.07 3.10 14.60
N GLU A 64 2.30 1.83 14.92
CA GLU A 64 3.61 1.34 15.36
C GLU A 64 4.61 1.14 14.22
N TYR A 65 4.12 0.85 12.99
CA TYR A 65 5.00 0.77 11.82
C TYR A 65 5.35 2.18 11.33
N PRO A 66 6.64 2.55 11.26
CA PRO A 66 7.04 3.95 11.10
C PRO A 66 6.82 4.53 9.70
N TYR A 67 6.66 3.69 8.68
CA TYR A 67 6.48 4.15 7.29
C TYR A 67 5.07 3.83 6.80
N THR A 68 4.14 4.70 7.11
CA THR A 68 2.75 4.61 6.64
C THR A 68 2.41 5.81 5.76
N ILE A 69 1.49 5.61 4.83
CA ILE A 69 0.93 6.67 3.97
C ILE A 69 -0.58 6.51 3.98
N ASP A 70 -1.26 7.62 4.16
CA ASP A 70 -2.71 7.69 4.09
C ASP A 70 -3.19 7.80 2.64
N PHE A 71 -4.31 7.17 2.35
CA PHE A 71 -5.07 7.41 1.12
C PHE A 71 -6.10 8.50 1.36
N TYR A 72 -6.20 9.42 0.44
CA TYR A 72 -7.09 10.58 0.55
C TYR A 72 -8.17 10.52 -0.52
N ILE A 73 -9.40 10.84 -0.12
CA ILE A 73 -10.47 11.19 -1.07
C ILE A 73 -10.30 12.65 -1.44
N VAL A 74 -10.11 12.92 -2.73
CA VAL A 74 -9.95 14.29 -3.22
C VAL A 74 -11.22 14.72 -3.94
N THR A 75 -11.82 15.83 -3.52
CA THR A 75 -13.01 16.39 -4.11
C THR A 75 -12.80 17.85 -4.52
N ARG A 76 -13.60 18.35 -5.44
CA ARG A 76 -13.58 19.77 -5.78
C ARG A 76 -14.28 20.59 -4.70
N LYS A 77 -13.64 21.66 -4.26
CA LYS A 77 -14.14 22.53 -3.20
C LYS A 77 -15.39 23.33 -3.60
N ASP A 78 -15.53 23.63 -4.89
CA ASP A 78 -16.59 24.45 -5.46
C ASP A 78 -17.85 23.66 -5.86
N VAL A 79 -17.82 22.32 -5.74
CA VAL A 79 -18.95 21.45 -6.10
C VAL A 79 -19.66 20.98 -4.84
N LYS A 80 -20.90 21.40 -4.67
CA LYS A 80 -21.81 20.84 -3.67
C LYS A 80 -22.63 19.74 -4.32
N ASN A 81 -22.33 18.50 -4.00
CA ASN A 81 -23.05 17.34 -4.51
C ASN A 81 -23.42 16.42 -3.35
N LYS A 82 -24.71 16.36 -3.07
CA LYS A 82 -25.26 15.56 -1.97
C LYS A 82 -24.93 14.06 -2.06
N ASN A 83 -24.87 13.54 -3.28
CA ASN A 83 -24.50 12.14 -3.50
C ASN A 83 -23.00 11.88 -3.18
N LEU A 84 -22.15 12.88 -3.40
CA LEU A 84 -20.74 12.80 -3.04
C LEU A 84 -20.56 12.78 -1.52
N ASP A 85 -21.29 13.63 -0.81
CA ASP A 85 -21.24 13.67 0.66
C ASP A 85 -21.71 12.33 1.23
N MET A 86 -22.82 11.78 0.72
CA MET A 86 -23.31 10.45 1.11
C MET A 86 -22.31 9.33 0.83
N LEU A 87 -21.61 9.37 -0.30
CA LEU A 87 -20.58 8.38 -0.63
C LEU A 87 -19.40 8.44 0.34
N ILE A 88 -18.96 9.66 0.67
CA ILE A 88 -17.86 9.85 1.63
C ILE A 88 -18.28 9.34 3.03
N GLU A 89 -19.47 9.69 3.49
CA GLU A 89 -20.01 9.22 4.76
C GLU A 89 -20.09 7.69 4.79
N TRP A 90 -20.56 7.08 3.70
CA TRP A 90 -20.62 5.62 3.62
C TRP A 90 -19.22 4.98 3.63
N ILE A 91 -18.26 5.50 2.86
CA ILE A 91 -16.88 4.99 2.87
C ILE A 91 -16.29 5.04 4.30
N LEU A 92 -16.60 6.10 5.06
CA LEU A 92 -16.13 6.26 6.44
C LEU A 92 -16.99 5.54 7.48
N SER A 93 -18.10 4.92 7.08
CA SER A 93 -18.92 4.07 7.96
C SER A 93 -18.25 2.73 8.24
N ASP A 94 -18.74 2.00 9.23
CA ASP A 94 -18.21 0.67 9.58
C ASP A 94 -18.32 -0.30 8.41
N GLU A 95 -19.42 -0.26 7.65
CA GLU A 95 -19.62 -1.07 6.45
C GLU A 95 -18.61 -0.72 5.35
N GLY A 96 -18.40 0.58 5.11
CA GLY A 96 -17.40 1.05 4.14
C GLY A 96 -15.98 0.65 4.54
N GLN A 97 -15.64 0.74 5.81
CA GLN A 97 -14.33 0.35 6.32
C GLN A 97 -14.12 -1.17 6.28
N GLU A 98 -15.17 -1.98 6.47
CA GLU A 98 -15.10 -3.43 6.23
C GLU A 98 -14.76 -3.75 4.76
N VAL A 99 -15.33 -3.01 3.81
CA VAL A 99 -14.99 -3.14 2.39
C VAL A 99 -13.52 -2.76 2.15
N VAL A 100 -13.04 -1.65 2.74
CA VAL A 100 -11.63 -1.24 2.66
C VAL A 100 -10.72 -2.37 3.17
N GLU A 101 -11.05 -2.98 4.29
CA GLU A 101 -10.28 -4.10 4.84
C GLU A 101 -10.27 -5.32 3.91
N LYS A 102 -11.43 -5.68 3.36
CA LYS A 102 -11.56 -6.81 2.41
C LYS A 102 -10.77 -6.58 1.12
N THR A 103 -10.61 -5.35 0.69
CA THR A 103 -9.75 -5.03 -0.47
C THR A 103 -8.26 -5.16 -0.18
N GLY A 104 -7.85 -5.26 1.08
CA GLY A 104 -6.45 -5.44 1.48
C GLY A 104 -5.75 -4.20 2.02
N TYR A 105 -6.43 -3.06 2.03
CA TYR A 105 -5.97 -1.85 2.70
C TYR A 105 -6.21 -1.91 4.21
N VAL A 106 -5.67 -0.96 4.93
CA VAL A 106 -5.86 -0.84 6.37
C VAL A 106 -6.95 0.20 6.63
N PRO A 107 -8.06 -0.16 7.31
CA PRO A 107 -9.12 0.78 7.68
C PRO A 107 -8.59 1.92 8.56
N VAL A 108 -9.26 3.06 8.52
CA VAL A 108 -8.93 4.21 9.39
C VAL A 108 -9.59 4.14 10.78
N LYS A 109 -10.45 3.13 10.96
CA LYS A 109 -11.14 2.84 12.23
C LYS A 109 -10.93 1.39 12.63
#